data_beb9a12cdb035a16a9f69c9e62b65484
#
_entry.id   beb9a12cdb035a16a9f69c9e62b65484
#
_cell.length_a   1.000
_cell.length_b   1.000
_cell.length_c   1.000
_cell.angle_alpha   90.00
_cell.angle_beta   90.00
_cell.angle_gamma   90.00
#
_symmetry.space_group_name_H-M   'P 1'
#
loop_
_entity.id
_entity.type
_entity.pdbx_description
1 polymer ?
#
loop_
_entity_poly.entity_id
_entity_poly.type
_entity_poly.pdbx_seq_one_letter_code
_entity_poly.pdbx_strand_id
1 'polypeptide(L)'
;QHSIRNGLQGLRDAGCKDDDIVLVHDGVRPLVSERIISENIDLCQRYGYAVTGMTCKEAIMEKVGDCVENITIPRERLVRTQTPHTYHLGDLLRAHDEAEEKHVENTVASCTLMAALGVEDQHLVIGSEKNGLKLTQTEDVELFKALIHTSKEAWLK
;
A
#
# COMPACT_ATOMS: atom_id res chain seq x y z
N GLN A 1 10.45 -1.94 6.21
CA GLN A 1 11.18 -1.42 5.02
C GLN A 1 12.34 -2.35 4.60
N HIS A 2 13.17 -2.85 5.50
CA HIS A 2 14.30 -3.73 5.14
C HIS A 2 13.89 -4.97 4.32
N SER A 3 12.76 -5.63 4.65
CA SER A 3 12.27 -6.77 3.87
C SER A 3 11.90 -6.38 2.43
N ILE A 4 11.32 -5.19 2.24
CA ILE A 4 10.98 -4.67 0.91
C ILE A 4 12.26 -4.42 0.13
N ARG A 5 13.21 -3.67 0.70
CA ARG A 5 14.51 -3.39 0.05
C ARG A 5 15.24 -4.67 -0.35
N ASN A 6 15.30 -5.68 0.53
CA ASN A 6 15.92 -6.96 0.22
C ASN A 6 15.23 -7.69 -0.94
N GLY A 7 13.88 -7.63 -0.99
CA GLY A 7 13.12 -8.20 -2.11
C GLY A 7 13.42 -7.48 -3.43
N LEU A 8 13.47 -6.14 -3.42
CA LEU A 8 13.81 -5.33 -4.60
C LEU A 8 15.23 -5.60 -5.09
N GLN A 9 16.20 -5.71 -4.17
CA GLN A 9 17.57 -6.07 -4.52
C GLN A 9 17.64 -7.47 -5.13
N GLY A 10 16.90 -8.43 -4.57
CA GLY A 10 16.79 -9.77 -5.14
C GLY A 10 16.22 -9.79 -6.56
N LEU A 11 15.24 -8.93 -6.88
CA LEU A 11 14.75 -8.76 -8.24
C LEU A 11 15.84 -8.20 -9.18
N ARG A 12 16.59 -7.20 -8.74
CA ARG A 12 17.72 -6.63 -9.50
C ARG A 12 18.79 -7.68 -9.76
N ASP A 13 19.17 -8.46 -8.76
CA ASP A 13 20.17 -9.54 -8.87
C ASP A 13 19.70 -10.67 -9.81
N ALA A 14 18.38 -10.87 -9.92
CA ALA A 14 17.75 -11.79 -10.87
C ALA A 14 17.67 -11.24 -12.32
N GLY A 15 18.13 -10.01 -12.55
CA GLY A 15 18.20 -9.41 -13.89
C GLY A 15 17.06 -8.48 -14.26
N CYS A 16 16.17 -8.15 -13.32
CA CYS A 16 15.15 -7.12 -13.53
C CYS A 16 15.81 -5.74 -13.71
N LYS A 17 15.20 -4.92 -14.56
CA LYS A 17 15.69 -3.59 -14.93
C LYS A 17 15.03 -2.51 -14.09
N ASP A 18 15.62 -1.32 -14.12
CA ASP A 18 15.12 -0.16 -13.36
C ASP A 18 13.72 0.28 -13.81
N ASP A 19 13.36 0.08 -15.06
CA ASP A 19 12.05 0.39 -15.65
C ASP A 19 11.00 -0.71 -15.50
N ASP A 20 11.37 -1.88 -14.94
CA ASP A 20 10.39 -2.91 -14.63
C ASP A 20 9.46 -2.47 -13.51
N ILE A 21 8.17 -2.79 -13.68
CA ILE A 21 7.15 -2.46 -12.68
C ILE A 21 7.14 -3.50 -11.57
N VAL A 22 7.19 -3.03 -10.33
CA VAL A 22 7.10 -3.86 -9.12
C VAL A 22 5.88 -3.50 -8.31
N LEU A 23 5.15 -4.53 -7.86
CA LEU A 23 4.05 -4.41 -6.92
C LEU A 23 4.49 -4.88 -5.55
N VAL A 24 4.46 -3.98 -4.58
CA VAL A 24 4.71 -4.32 -3.17
C VAL A 24 3.37 -4.64 -2.51
N HIS A 25 3.19 -5.89 -2.12
CA HIS A 25 1.93 -6.36 -1.57
C HIS A 25 2.11 -7.08 -0.22
N ASP A 26 1.22 -6.80 0.72
CA ASP A 26 1.17 -7.50 2.00
C ASP A 26 0.73 -8.97 1.78
N GLY A 27 1.60 -9.95 2.04
CA GLY A 27 1.26 -11.38 1.92
C GLY A 27 0.09 -11.83 2.82
N VAL A 28 -0.27 -11.02 3.80
CA VAL A 28 -1.42 -11.21 4.71
C VAL A 28 -2.71 -10.53 4.22
N ARG A 29 -2.77 -10.03 2.97
CA ARG A 29 -3.98 -9.51 2.30
C ARG A 29 -4.37 -10.40 1.12
N PRO A 30 -4.93 -11.58 1.36
CA PRO A 30 -5.13 -12.59 0.32
C PRO A 30 -6.28 -12.30 -0.65
N LEU A 31 -7.06 -11.24 -0.42
CA LEU A 31 -8.29 -10.94 -1.18
C LEU A 31 -8.12 -9.77 -2.17
N VAL A 32 -6.89 -9.54 -2.64
CA VAL A 32 -6.65 -8.57 -3.72
C VAL A 32 -7.31 -9.05 -5.01
N SER A 33 -8.06 -8.16 -5.67
CA SER A 33 -8.72 -8.48 -6.94
C SER A 33 -7.82 -8.20 -8.14
N GLU A 34 -8.06 -8.90 -9.24
CA GLU A 34 -7.41 -8.66 -10.53
C GLU A 34 -7.56 -7.20 -10.98
N ARG A 35 -8.75 -6.61 -10.79
CA ARG A 35 -8.99 -5.19 -11.08
C ARG A 35 -7.99 -4.28 -10.37
N ILE A 36 -7.79 -4.47 -9.06
CA ILE A 36 -6.87 -3.64 -8.28
C ILE A 36 -5.43 -3.80 -8.79
N ILE A 37 -5.02 -5.03 -9.13
CA ILE A 37 -3.68 -5.29 -9.67
C ILE A 37 -3.50 -4.59 -11.03
N SER A 38 -4.45 -4.78 -11.95
CA SER A 38 -4.40 -4.21 -13.30
C SER A 38 -4.40 -2.68 -13.27
N GLU A 39 -5.29 -2.06 -12.49
CA GLU A 39 -5.34 -0.60 -12.34
C GLU A 39 -4.04 -0.03 -11.75
N ASN A 40 -3.40 -0.72 -10.80
CA ASN A 40 -2.10 -0.32 -10.26
C ASN A 40 -1.01 -0.33 -11.34
N ILE A 41 -0.97 -1.38 -12.17
CA ILE A 41 -0.02 -1.49 -13.28
C ILE A 41 -0.26 -0.37 -14.30
N ASP A 42 -1.51 -0.18 -14.73
CA ASP A 42 -1.89 0.83 -15.72
C ASP A 42 -1.54 2.25 -15.24
N LEU A 43 -1.83 2.59 -14.00
CA LEU A 43 -1.49 3.90 -13.45
C LEU A 43 0.02 4.08 -13.28
N CYS A 44 0.73 3.04 -12.85
CA CYS A 44 2.19 3.09 -12.75
C CYS A 44 2.84 3.30 -14.13
N GLN A 45 2.36 2.63 -15.18
CA GLN A 45 2.84 2.82 -16.54
C GLN A 45 2.64 4.24 -17.06
N ARG A 46 1.54 4.89 -16.68
CA ARG A 46 1.19 6.25 -17.16
C ARG A 46 1.84 7.36 -16.35
N TYR A 47 1.98 7.16 -15.05
CA TYR A 47 2.30 8.24 -14.10
C TYR A 47 3.50 7.92 -13.21
N GLY A 48 4.06 6.73 -13.29
CA GLY A 48 5.23 6.29 -12.50
C GLY A 48 4.89 5.65 -11.15
N TYR A 49 3.78 6.06 -10.51
CA TYR A 49 3.44 5.65 -9.15
C TYR A 49 1.96 5.36 -8.99
N ALA A 50 1.63 4.26 -8.30
CA ALA A 50 0.24 3.95 -7.95
C ALA A 50 0.15 3.38 -6.53
N VAL A 51 -0.88 3.81 -5.80
CA VAL A 51 -1.12 3.42 -4.40
C VAL A 51 -2.57 2.99 -4.24
N THR A 52 -2.79 1.80 -3.73
CA THR A 52 -4.15 1.35 -3.39
C THR A 52 -4.59 1.96 -2.07
N GLY A 53 -5.82 2.46 -2.02
CA GLY A 53 -6.39 3.00 -0.79
C GLY A 53 -7.89 3.22 -0.88
N MET A 54 -8.48 3.56 0.25
CA MET A 54 -9.90 3.92 0.38
C MET A 54 -10.03 5.24 1.12
N THR A 55 -11.00 6.05 0.75
CA THR A 55 -11.38 7.23 1.53
C THR A 55 -11.80 6.81 2.94
N CYS A 56 -11.39 7.60 3.92
CA CYS A 56 -11.72 7.32 5.30
C CYS A 56 -13.22 7.59 5.55
N LYS A 57 -13.93 6.60 6.11
CA LYS A 57 -15.34 6.70 6.47
C LYS A 57 -15.54 6.94 7.96
N GLU A 58 -14.59 6.52 8.77
CA GLU A 58 -14.60 6.65 10.22
C GLU A 58 -14.24 8.07 10.65
N ALA A 59 -14.68 8.47 11.85
CA ALA A 59 -14.16 9.66 12.52
C ALA A 59 -12.71 9.41 12.96
N ILE A 60 -11.81 10.32 12.64
CA ILE A 60 -10.40 10.24 13.01
C ILE A 60 -10.07 11.37 13.98
N MET A 61 -9.40 11.01 15.06
CA MET A 61 -8.88 11.92 16.07
C MET A 61 -7.39 11.68 16.23
N GLU A 62 -6.64 12.73 16.54
CA GLU A 62 -5.25 12.61 16.93
C GLU A 62 -5.15 12.15 18.38
N LYS A 63 -4.28 11.19 18.68
CA LYS A 63 -3.99 10.78 20.06
C LYS A 63 -2.87 11.66 20.63
N VAL A 64 -3.19 12.40 21.67
CA VAL A 64 -2.23 13.23 22.40
C VAL A 64 -2.17 12.79 23.87
N GLY A 65 -1.12 12.07 24.25
CA GLY A 65 -1.02 11.42 25.55
C GLY A 65 -2.16 10.39 25.76
N ASP A 66 -2.97 10.61 26.80
CA ASP A 66 -4.15 9.77 27.12
C ASP A 66 -5.47 10.38 26.60
N CYS A 67 -5.40 11.50 25.89
CA CYS A 67 -6.55 12.20 25.32
C CYS A 67 -6.62 12.03 23.81
N VAL A 68 -7.73 12.45 23.21
CA VAL A 68 -7.89 12.57 21.77
C VAL A 68 -8.27 13.99 21.40
N GLU A 69 -7.67 14.51 20.33
CA GLU A 69 -7.89 15.85 19.81
C GLU A 69 -8.33 15.80 18.35
N ASN A 70 -8.95 16.88 17.88
CA ASN A 70 -9.39 16.98 16.50
C ASN A 70 -8.19 17.16 15.58
N ILE A 71 -8.17 16.42 14.45
CA ILE A 71 -7.20 16.66 13.39
C ILE A 71 -7.67 17.82 12.50
N THR A 72 -6.72 18.57 11.97
CA THR A 72 -7.00 19.74 11.10
C THR A 72 -7.34 19.34 9.67
N ILE A 73 -7.09 18.10 9.27
CA ILE A 73 -7.34 17.62 7.91
C ILE A 73 -8.78 17.10 7.80
N PRO A 74 -9.61 17.62 6.89
CA PRO A 74 -10.94 17.09 6.64
C PRO A 74 -10.90 15.60 6.27
N ARG A 75 -11.79 14.81 6.86
CA ARG A 75 -11.85 13.36 6.66
C ARG A 75 -11.90 12.95 5.19
N GLU A 76 -12.59 13.74 4.36
CA GLU A 76 -12.75 13.51 2.93
C GLU A 76 -11.42 13.56 2.16
N ARG A 77 -10.39 14.16 2.76
CA ARG A 77 -9.02 14.23 2.22
C ARG A 77 -8.11 13.14 2.76
N LEU A 78 -8.61 12.30 3.66
CA LEU A 78 -7.84 11.21 4.24
C LEU A 78 -8.08 9.93 3.47
N VAL A 79 -6.99 9.21 3.19
CA VAL A 79 -7.00 7.90 2.55
C VAL A 79 -6.39 6.88 3.50
N ARG A 80 -7.13 5.82 3.74
CA ARG A 80 -6.63 4.63 4.43
C ARG A 80 -5.95 3.75 3.39
N THR A 81 -4.62 3.72 3.41
CA THR A 81 -3.84 2.97 2.42
C THR A 81 -3.99 1.46 2.60
N GLN A 82 -4.02 0.78 1.48
CA GLN A 82 -3.99 -0.68 1.36
C GLN A 82 -2.83 -1.05 0.43
N THR A 83 -2.59 -2.32 0.18
CA THR A 83 -1.65 -2.77 -0.84
C THR A 83 -2.39 -3.48 -1.97
N PRO A 84 -1.85 -3.54 -3.22
CA PRO A 84 -0.47 -3.22 -3.61
C PRO A 84 -0.14 -1.73 -3.68
N HIS A 85 1.14 -1.41 -3.53
CA HIS A 85 1.76 -0.16 -3.95
C HIS A 85 2.69 -0.45 -5.12
N THR A 86 2.65 0.34 -6.17
CA THR A 86 3.29 0.00 -7.44
C THR A 86 4.21 1.12 -7.93
N TYR A 87 5.42 0.76 -8.31
CA TYR A 87 6.50 1.66 -8.70
C TYR A 87 7.37 1.02 -9.77
N HIS A 88 8.23 1.80 -10.43
CA HIS A 88 9.37 1.25 -11.14
C HIS A 88 10.43 0.78 -10.14
N LEU A 89 11.08 -0.36 -10.43
CA LEU A 89 12.07 -0.98 -9.56
C LEU A 89 13.18 -0.01 -9.16
N GLY A 90 13.73 0.70 -10.13
CA GLY A 90 14.80 1.66 -9.89
C GLY A 90 14.40 2.83 -9.02
N ASP A 91 13.17 3.35 -9.18
CA ASP A 91 12.67 4.47 -8.37
C ASP A 91 12.54 4.07 -6.91
N LEU A 92 11.95 2.89 -6.64
CA LEU A 92 11.77 2.44 -5.27
C LEU A 92 13.09 2.05 -4.60
N LEU A 93 14.06 1.48 -5.34
CA LEU A 93 15.40 1.22 -4.80
C LEU A 93 16.12 2.52 -4.44
N ARG A 94 16.11 3.53 -5.34
CA ARG A 94 16.69 4.85 -5.06
C ARG A 94 16.06 5.50 -3.84
N ALA A 95 14.74 5.38 -3.69
CA ALA A 95 14.04 5.90 -2.52
C ALA A 95 14.52 5.23 -1.21
N HIS A 96 14.78 3.93 -1.23
CA HIS A 96 15.33 3.25 -0.06
C HIS A 96 16.77 3.70 0.26
N ASP A 97 17.61 3.91 -0.75
CA ASP A 97 19.00 4.39 -0.57
C ASP A 97 19.01 5.83 -0.03
N GLU A 98 18.19 6.71 -0.61
CA GLU A 98 18.04 8.10 -0.17
C GLU A 98 17.49 8.21 1.26
N ALA A 99 16.53 7.33 1.62
CA ALA A 99 15.99 7.30 2.98
C ALA A 99 17.03 6.89 4.02
N GLU A 100 17.93 5.97 3.66
CA GLU A 100 19.05 5.56 4.52
C GLU A 100 20.04 6.72 4.71
N GLU A 101 20.41 7.41 3.63
CA GLU A 101 21.30 8.56 3.68
C GLU A 101 20.72 9.73 4.49
N LYS A 102 19.43 9.98 4.35
CA LYS A 102 18.71 11.07 5.06
C LYS A 102 18.22 10.68 6.45
N HIS A 103 18.48 9.46 6.90
CA HIS A 103 17.98 8.92 8.18
C HIS A 103 16.45 9.07 8.33
N VAL A 104 15.71 8.79 7.26
CA VAL A 104 14.24 8.82 7.28
C VAL A 104 13.71 7.62 8.07
N GLU A 105 13.17 7.89 9.24
CA GLU A 105 12.61 6.88 10.15
C GLU A 105 11.08 6.83 10.07
N ASN A 106 10.49 5.79 10.69
CA ASN A 106 9.04 5.64 10.91
C ASN A 106 8.19 5.54 9.64
N THR A 107 8.74 5.14 8.51
CA THR A 107 7.96 4.82 7.33
C THR A 107 7.44 3.37 7.39
N VAL A 108 6.13 3.20 7.46
CA VAL A 108 5.50 1.87 7.63
C VAL A 108 5.16 1.18 6.31
N ALA A 109 5.18 1.91 5.20
CA ALA A 109 4.81 1.42 3.88
C ALA A 109 5.62 2.14 2.78
N SER A 110 5.69 1.56 1.57
CA SER A 110 6.40 2.20 0.45
C SER A 110 5.81 3.57 0.11
N CYS A 111 4.48 3.73 0.14
CA CYS A 111 3.85 5.03 -0.14
C CYS A 111 4.22 6.11 0.89
N THR A 112 4.36 5.75 2.16
CA THR A 112 4.79 6.70 3.20
C THR A 112 6.28 7.01 3.10
N LEU A 113 7.10 6.06 2.65
CA LEU A 113 8.51 6.31 2.33
C LEU A 113 8.65 7.32 1.19
N MET A 114 7.94 7.08 0.07
CA MET A 114 7.96 7.97 -1.09
C MET A 114 7.47 9.38 -0.72
N ALA A 115 6.39 9.50 0.06
CA ALA A 115 5.88 10.78 0.54
C ALA A 115 6.88 11.51 1.45
N ALA A 116 7.57 10.81 2.34
CA ALA A 116 8.59 11.39 3.21
C ALA A 116 9.80 11.93 2.42
N LEU A 117 10.06 11.39 1.22
CA LEU A 117 11.09 11.88 0.29
C LEU A 117 10.57 12.95 -0.67
N GLY A 118 9.32 13.42 -0.53
CA GLY A 118 8.74 14.50 -1.32
C GLY A 118 8.08 14.06 -2.62
N VAL A 119 7.79 12.78 -2.80
CA VAL A 119 6.99 12.30 -3.94
C VAL A 119 5.52 12.58 -3.65
N GLU A 120 4.93 13.54 -4.36
CA GLU A 120 3.56 14.03 -4.12
C GLU A 120 2.49 13.32 -4.96
N ASP A 121 2.75 13.05 -6.23
CA ASP A 121 1.74 12.59 -7.20
C ASP A 121 1.61 11.05 -7.26
N GLN A 122 1.44 10.40 -6.12
CA GLN A 122 1.15 8.97 -6.06
C GLN A 122 -0.34 8.73 -6.41
N HIS A 123 -0.61 8.21 -7.60
CA HIS A 123 -1.97 8.02 -8.11
C HIS A 123 -2.76 6.98 -7.31
N LEU A 124 -3.99 7.34 -6.93
CA LEU A 124 -4.83 6.49 -6.09
C LEU A 124 -5.61 5.46 -6.93
N VAL A 125 -5.41 4.19 -6.63
CA VAL A 125 -6.30 3.09 -7.03
C VAL A 125 -7.32 2.86 -5.93
N ILE A 126 -8.60 2.89 -6.28
CA ILE A 126 -9.66 2.65 -5.28
C ILE A 126 -9.68 1.17 -4.90
N GLY A 127 -9.33 0.91 -3.66
CA GLY A 127 -9.37 -0.41 -3.04
C GLY A 127 -10.78 -0.88 -2.68
N SER A 128 -10.86 -1.86 -1.80
CA SER A 128 -12.15 -2.37 -1.29
C SER A 128 -12.01 -2.78 0.17
N GLU A 129 -13.13 -2.91 0.87
CA GLU A 129 -13.13 -3.44 2.25
C GLU A 129 -12.56 -4.87 2.30
N LYS A 130 -12.80 -5.68 1.25
CA LYS A 130 -12.25 -7.03 1.13
C LYS A 130 -10.73 -7.02 0.99
N ASN A 131 -10.19 -6.17 0.11
CA ASN A 131 -8.75 -5.97 -0.03
C ASN A 131 -8.14 -5.37 1.25
N GLY A 132 -8.95 -4.66 2.03
CA GLY A 132 -8.57 -4.11 3.32
C GLY A 132 -8.33 -5.15 4.40
N LEU A 133 -8.91 -6.36 4.28
CA LEU A 133 -8.71 -7.43 5.25
C LEU A 133 -7.23 -7.82 5.32
N LYS A 134 -6.65 -7.67 6.51
CA LYS A 134 -5.26 -8.02 6.81
C LYS A 134 -5.26 -9.08 7.90
N LEU A 135 -4.77 -10.28 7.58
CA LEU A 135 -4.73 -11.42 8.51
C LEU A 135 -3.60 -11.20 9.52
N THR A 136 -3.88 -10.53 10.61
CA THR A 136 -2.91 -10.19 11.65
C THR A 136 -3.22 -10.86 13.00
N GLN A 137 -4.45 -11.30 13.18
CA GLN A 137 -4.92 -11.97 14.40
C GLN A 137 -5.73 -13.23 14.04
N THR A 138 -5.99 -14.08 15.04
CA THR A 138 -6.73 -15.35 14.83
C THR A 138 -8.16 -15.09 14.36
N GLU A 139 -8.78 -14.04 14.85
CA GLU A 139 -10.14 -13.62 14.49
C GLU A 139 -10.26 -13.23 13.02
N ASP A 140 -9.20 -12.66 12.44
CA ASP A 140 -9.16 -12.31 11.01
C ASP A 140 -9.26 -13.56 10.13
N VAL A 141 -8.73 -14.69 10.59
CA VAL A 141 -8.79 -15.98 9.88
C VAL A 141 -10.23 -16.49 9.80
N GLU A 142 -11.01 -16.35 10.87
CA GLU A 142 -12.43 -16.75 10.85
C GLU A 142 -13.23 -15.87 9.91
N LEU A 143 -12.99 -14.56 9.91
CA LEU A 143 -13.60 -13.64 8.96
C LEU A 143 -13.22 -14.01 7.51
N PHE A 144 -11.94 -14.29 7.26
CA PHE A 144 -11.46 -14.73 5.95
C PHE A 144 -12.17 -16.01 5.48
N LYS A 145 -12.27 -17.03 6.33
CA LYS A 145 -12.99 -18.28 6.02
C LYS A 145 -14.45 -18.01 5.67
N ALA A 146 -15.16 -17.19 6.47
CA ALA A 146 -16.54 -16.82 6.19
C ALA A 146 -16.67 -16.14 4.83
N LEU A 147 -15.71 -15.27 4.54
CA LEU A 147 -15.67 -14.55 3.28
C LEU A 147 -15.39 -15.47 2.07
N ILE A 148 -14.53 -16.44 2.08
CA ILE A 148 -14.27 -17.34 0.95
C ILE A 148 -15.38 -18.37 0.72
N HIS A 149 -16.21 -18.65 1.72
CA HIS A 149 -17.37 -19.54 1.60
C HIS A 149 -18.62 -18.85 1.02
N THR A 150 -18.67 -17.52 1.01
CA THR A 150 -19.68 -16.77 0.28
C THR A 150 -19.41 -16.88 -1.23
N SER A 151 -20.46 -17.07 -2.04
CA SER A 151 -20.32 -17.38 -3.47
C SER A 151 -19.30 -16.49 -4.20
N LYS A 152 -18.41 -17.11 -4.98
CA LYS A 152 -17.32 -16.42 -5.73
C LYS A 152 -17.85 -15.28 -6.61
N GLU A 153 -19.07 -15.37 -7.12
CA GLU A 153 -19.68 -14.38 -7.99
C GLU A 153 -20.01 -13.04 -7.31
N ALA A 154 -20.21 -13.03 -6.00
CA ALA A 154 -20.48 -11.79 -5.24
C ALA A 154 -19.22 -11.00 -4.87
N TRP A 155 -18.04 -11.56 -5.10
CA TRP A 155 -16.76 -11.05 -4.56
C TRP A 155 -15.86 -10.40 -5.59
N LEU A 156 -15.97 -10.82 -6.84
CA LEU A 156 -15.03 -10.48 -7.90
C LEU A 156 -15.54 -9.34 -8.80
N LYS A 157 -16.63 -8.70 -8.39
CA LYS A 157 -17.17 -7.53 -9.10
C LYS A 157 -16.72 -6.24 -8.49
#